data_885193d761405ed3814b96a3f8624b7c
#
_entry.id   885193d761405ed3814b96a3f8624b7c
#
_cell.length_a   1.000
_cell.length_b   1.000
_cell.length_c   1.000
_cell.angle_alpha   90.00
_cell.angle_beta   90.00
_cell.angle_gamma   90.00
#
_symmetry.space_group_name_H-M   'P 1'
#
loop_
_entity.id
_entity.type
_entity.pdbx_description
1 polymer ?
#
loop_
_entity_poly.entity_id
_entity_poly.type
_entity_poly.pdbx_seq_one_letter_code
_entity_poly.pdbx_strand_id
1 'polypeptide(L)'
;MSQSTKKALIILTSHTELGSTGRKTGFYYDEMATPYWRLIDAGFDVDIASIKGGIAPPDPKTLVEPNDRPPMVARFMSNDKAMAKLNNSYVLKELNGETYKCVFLPGGHGTMWDFDTKDIGKIISDAWASDAVVGAVCHGPSGLLQAKRTDGEPLVKGLKVNSFTDAETDQIGLTGIEPFLLESRLRELGAKFECSKNFTSHAVRDGRLVTGQNPQSTEAVSKLLIEAVNDAL
;
A
#
# COMPACT_ATOMS: atom_id res chain seq x y z
N MET A 1 -28.83 -9.75 15.56
CA MET A 1 -27.70 -8.83 15.83
C MET A 1 -27.04 -8.55 14.49
N SER A 2 -27.09 -7.31 13.99
CA SER A 2 -26.40 -6.94 12.75
C SER A 2 -24.90 -7.10 13.01
N GLN A 3 -24.24 -8.01 12.31
CA GLN A 3 -22.76 -8.05 12.32
C GLN A 3 -22.29 -6.69 11.79
N SER A 4 -21.56 -5.96 12.62
CA SER A 4 -20.87 -4.75 12.18
C SER A 4 -19.99 -5.10 10.98
N THR A 5 -20.26 -4.50 9.85
CA THR A 5 -19.51 -4.76 8.60
C THR A 5 -18.05 -4.37 8.84
N LYS A 6 -17.13 -5.33 8.71
CA LYS A 6 -15.69 -5.07 8.87
C LYS A 6 -15.22 -4.17 7.75
N LYS A 7 -14.63 -3.03 8.07
CA LYS A 7 -14.12 -2.08 7.08
C LYS A 7 -12.62 -2.22 6.86
N ALA A 8 -12.22 -2.16 5.61
CA ALA A 8 -10.83 -2.02 5.19
C ALA A 8 -10.64 -0.75 4.38
N LEU A 9 -9.45 -0.17 4.43
CA LEU A 9 -9.06 1.01 3.68
C LEU A 9 -7.88 0.71 2.78
N ILE A 10 -7.99 1.05 1.49
CA ILE A 10 -6.86 1.08 0.57
C ILE A 10 -6.52 2.54 0.28
N ILE A 11 -5.26 2.93 0.49
CA ILE A 11 -4.78 4.30 0.30
C ILE A 11 -3.93 4.37 -0.97
N LEU A 12 -4.29 5.27 -1.88
CA LEU A 12 -3.62 5.46 -3.16
C LEU A 12 -2.93 6.82 -3.24
N THR A 13 -1.84 6.87 -4.03
CA THR A 13 -1.21 8.14 -4.39
C THR A 13 -2.13 8.99 -5.27
N SER A 14 -1.97 10.30 -5.17
CA SER A 14 -2.53 11.28 -6.11
C SER A 14 -1.44 11.93 -6.99
N HIS A 15 -0.20 11.45 -6.89
CA HIS A 15 0.95 12.00 -7.63
C HIS A 15 1.06 11.37 -9.02
N THR A 16 1.42 12.18 -10.03
CA THR A 16 1.39 11.78 -11.45
C THR A 16 2.71 11.90 -12.18
N GLU A 17 3.71 12.54 -11.59
CA GLU A 17 4.98 12.84 -12.27
C GLU A 17 6.11 11.96 -11.72
N LEU A 18 6.89 11.32 -12.58
CA LEU A 18 8.07 10.57 -12.18
C LEU A 18 9.28 11.51 -12.10
N GLY A 19 9.32 12.33 -11.05
CA GLY A 19 10.36 13.33 -10.85
C GLY A 19 10.53 14.25 -12.07
N SER A 20 11.78 14.52 -12.44
CA SER A 20 12.14 15.38 -13.59
C SER A 20 12.24 14.63 -14.92
N THR A 21 11.80 13.37 -14.99
CA THR A 21 11.99 12.53 -16.19
C THR A 21 11.04 12.84 -17.34
N GLY A 22 10.00 13.66 -17.11
CA GLY A 22 8.92 13.88 -18.06
C GLY A 22 7.96 12.70 -18.23
N ARG A 23 8.17 11.62 -17.49
CA ARG A 23 7.31 10.42 -17.52
C ARG A 23 6.21 10.54 -16.48
N LYS A 24 5.05 9.93 -16.76
CA LYS A 24 3.96 9.81 -15.81
C LYS A 24 4.16 8.60 -14.91
N THR A 25 3.55 8.65 -13.73
CA THR A 25 3.47 7.58 -12.74
C THR A 25 2.13 7.61 -12.02
N GLY A 26 1.95 6.79 -11.02
CA GLY A 26 0.74 6.69 -10.21
C GLY A 26 0.82 5.47 -9.30
N PHE A 27 -0.34 4.90 -8.92
CA PHE A 27 -0.38 3.64 -8.18
C PHE A 27 -0.19 2.43 -9.13
N TYR A 28 0.34 1.32 -8.60
CA TYR A 28 0.49 0.08 -9.36
C TYR A 28 -0.82 -0.72 -9.31
N TYR A 29 -1.44 -0.95 -10.47
CA TYR A 29 -2.84 -1.41 -10.54
C TYR A 29 -3.06 -2.78 -9.88
N ASP A 30 -2.21 -3.77 -10.12
CA ASP A 30 -2.36 -5.11 -9.54
C ASP A 30 -2.15 -5.10 -8.02
N GLU A 31 -1.25 -4.26 -7.52
CA GLU A 31 -1.01 -4.09 -6.09
C GLU A 31 -2.21 -3.47 -5.35
N MET A 32 -3.09 -2.82 -6.05
CA MET A 32 -4.38 -2.34 -5.53
C MET A 32 -5.49 -3.37 -5.73
N ALA A 33 -5.63 -3.92 -6.94
CA ALA A 33 -6.76 -4.76 -7.31
C ALA A 33 -6.74 -6.13 -6.61
N THR A 34 -5.55 -6.74 -6.46
CA THR A 34 -5.42 -8.06 -5.82
C THR A 34 -5.79 -8.02 -4.35
N PRO A 35 -5.22 -7.14 -3.48
CA PRO A 35 -5.65 -7.05 -2.08
C PRO A 35 -7.10 -6.56 -1.94
N TYR A 36 -7.59 -5.68 -2.83
CA TYR A 36 -8.99 -5.26 -2.84
C TYR A 36 -9.93 -6.47 -2.91
N TRP A 37 -9.74 -7.35 -3.89
CA TRP A 37 -10.60 -8.52 -4.04
C TRP A 37 -10.40 -9.55 -2.94
N ARG A 38 -9.17 -9.75 -2.46
CA ARG A 38 -8.90 -10.63 -1.33
C ARG A 38 -9.66 -10.17 -0.07
N LEU A 39 -9.72 -8.87 0.19
CA LEU A 39 -10.47 -8.29 1.31
C LEU A 39 -11.98 -8.41 1.09
N ILE A 40 -12.51 -8.10 -0.12
CA ILE A 40 -13.92 -8.28 -0.46
C ILE A 40 -14.34 -9.75 -0.27
N ASP A 41 -13.56 -10.68 -0.82
CA ASP A 41 -13.84 -12.12 -0.75
C ASP A 41 -13.74 -12.65 0.71
N ALA A 42 -13.01 -11.96 1.59
CA ALA A 42 -12.96 -12.20 3.04
C ALA A 42 -14.07 -11.48 3.83
N GLY A 43 -15.02 -10.84 3.15
CA GLY A 43 -16.21 -10.23 3.78
C GLY A 43 -16.02 -8.80 4.29
N PHE A 44 -14.98 -8.09 3.85
CA PHE A 44 -14.78 -6.67 4.17
C PHE A 44 -15.56 -5.76 3.24
N ASP A 45 -16.05 -4.64 3.78
CA ASP A 45 -16.37 -3.46 2.98
C ASP A 45 -15.08 -2.65 2.80
N VAL A 46 -14.63 -2.53 1.56
CA VAL A 46 -13.36 -1.88 1.23
C VAL A 46 -13.62 -0.47 0.74
N ASP A 47 -13.13 0.51 1.49
CA ASP A 47 -13.07 1.89 1.06
C ASP A 47 -11.75 2.15 0.32
N ILE A 48 -11.79 3.02 -0.70
CA ILE A 48 -10.61 3.51 -1.41
C ILE A 48 -10.48 5.00 -1.13
N ALA A 49 -9.32 5.41 -0.66
CA ALA A 49 -8.95 6.81 -0.50
C ALA A 49 -7.72 7.13 -1.35
N SER A 50 -7.58 8.37 -1.73
CA SER A 50 -6.33 8.91 -2.24
C SER A 50 -5.99 10.21 -1.50
N ILE A 51 -4.76 10.69 -1.65
CA ILE A 51 -4.31 11.89 -0.92
C ILE A 51 -5.25 13.07 -1.16
N LYS A 52 -5.67 13.28 -2.39
CA LYS A 52 -6.52 14.42 -2.82
C LYS A 52 -8.00 14.05 -2.98
N GLY A 53 -8.34 12.77 -2.94
CA GLY A 53 -9.67 12.28 -3.30
C GLY A 53 -9.94 12.30 -4.82
N GLY A 54 -11.12 11.83 -5.21
CA GLY A 54 -11.52 11.76 -6.61
C GLY A 54 -10.80 10.66 -7.39
N ILE A 55 -10.41 10.92 -8.63
CA ILE A 55 -9.76 9.93 -9.49
C ILE A 55 -8.30 9.77 -9.06
N ALA A 56 -7.94 8.58 -8.56
CA ALA A 56 -6.55 8.23 -8.30
C ALA A 56 -5.84 7.83 -9.61
N PRO A 57 -4.63 8.36 -9.89
CA PRO A 57 -3.92 8.09 -11.14
C PRO A 57 -3.26 6.70 -11.11
N PRO A 58 -3.59 5.77 -12.02
CA PRO A 58 -2.81 4.56 -12.21
C PRO A 58 -1.48 4.87 -12.91
N ASP A 59 -0.42 4.13 -12.57
CA ASP A 59 0.82 4.20 -13.35
C ASP A 59 0.55 3.67 -14.77
N PRO A 60 0.85 4.46 -15.83
CA PRO A 60 0.58 4.05 -17.21
C PRO A 60 1.18 2.70 -17.61
N LYS A 61 2.29 2.30 -17.00
CA LYS A 61 2.92 0.99 -17.26
C LYS A 61 2.06 -0.20 -16.83
N THR A 62 1.09 0.03 -15.94
CA THR A 62 0.20 -1.01 -15.42
C THR A 62 -1.10 -1.13 -16.20
N LEU A 63 -1.35 -0.21 -17.13
CA LEU A 63 -2.51 -0.19 -18.02
C LEU A 63 -2.22 -1.02 -19.27
N VAL A 64 -2.16 -2.34 -19.10
CA VAL A 64 -1.91 -3.28 -20.20
C VAL A 64 -3.19 -3.60 -20.98
N GLU A 65 -3.04 -4.16 -22.18
CA GLU A 65 -4.15 -4.58 -23.03
C GLU A 65 -5.06 -5.58 -22.30
N PRO A 66 -6.36 -5.64 -22.64
CA PRO A 66 -7.33 -6.48 -21.92
C PRO A 66 -6.92 -7.94 -21.76
N ASN A 67 -6.30 -8.52 -22.78
CA ASN A 67 -5.89 -9.93 -22.78
C ASN A 67 -4.64 -10.21 -21.91
N ASP A 68 -3.85 -9.17 -21.59
CA ASP A 68 -2.62 -9.27 -20.82
C ASP A 68 -2.81 -8.86 -19.35
N ARG A 69 -4.04 -8.49 -18.97
CA ARG A 69 -4.34 -8.05 -17.61
C ARG A 69 -4.25 -9.19 -16.62
N PRO A 70 -3.59 -8.98 -15.46
CA PRO A 70 -3.71 -9.91 -14.35
C PRO A 70 -5.20 -10.15 -14.00
N PRO A 71 -5.57 -11.37 -13.59
CA PRO A 71 -7.00 -11.72 -13.37
C PRO A 71 -7.74 -10.78 -12.41
N MET A 72 -7.09 -10.33 -11.34
CA MET A 72 -7.70 -9.43 -10.36
C MET A 72 -7.86 -8.01 -10.91
N VAL A 73 -6.95 -7.56 -11.76
CA VAL A 73 -7.07 -6.28 -12.50
C VAL A 73 -8.24 -6.35 -13.49
N ALA A 74 -8.34 -7.43 -14.26
CA ALA A 74 -9.46 -7.63 -15.17
C ALA A 74 -10.80 -7.65 -14.43
N ARG A 75 -10.88 -8.38 -13.30
CA ARG A 75 -12.06 -8.41 -12.42
C ARG A 75 -12.42 -7.02 -11.90
N PHE A 76 -11.42 -6.22 -11.51
CA PHE A 76 -11.63 -4.87 -10.98
C PHE A 76 -12.16 -3.93 -12.06
N MET A 77 -11.52 -3.90 -13.22
CA MET A 77 -11.88 -3.02 -14.33
C MET A 77 -13.25 -3.35 -14.96
N SER A 78 -13.70 -4.60 -14.84
CA SER A 78 -15.03 -5.02 -15.31
C SER A 78 -16.15 -4.84 -14.29
N ASN A 79 -15.84 -4.37 -13.06
CA ASN A 79 -16.81 -4.20 -11.99
C ASN A 79 -17.14 -2.72 -11.77
N ASP A 80 -18.35 -2.31 -12.17
CA ASP A 80 -18.79 -0.91 -12.10
C ASP A 80 -18.70 -0.32 -10.69
N LYS A 81 -19.01 -1.11 -9.63
CA LYS A 81 -18.97 -0.63 -8.25
C LYS A 81 -17.53 -0.39 -7.79
N ALA A 82 -16.60 -1.28 -8.13
CA ALA A 82 -15.19 -1.13 -7.81
C ALA A 82 -14.60 0.08 -8.56
N MET A 83 -14.90 0.20 -9.85
CA MET A 83 -14.49 1.36 -10.66
C MET A 83 -15.07 2.68 -10.14
N ALA A 84 -16.33 2.67 -9.69
CA ALA A 84 -16.95 3.86 -9.08
C ALA A 84 -16.22 4.28 -7.78
N LYS A 85 -15.81 3.33 -6.93
CA LYS A 85 -15.00 3.63 -5.72
C LYS A 85 -13.63 4.21 -6.08
N LEU A 86 -12.97 3.67 -7.11
CA LEU A 86 -11.67 4.17 -7.57
C LEU A 86 -11.77 5.57 -8.18
N ASN A 87 -12.79 5.82 -8.97
CA ASN A 87 -12.99 7.11 -9.64
C ASN A 87 -13.49 8.20 -8.69
N ASN A 88 -14.02 7.83 -7.53
CA ASN A 88 -14.53 8.73 -6.49
C ASN A 88 -13.91 8.37 -5.14
N SER A 89 -12.58 8.21 -5.10
CA SER A 89 -11.88 7.90 -3.86
C SER A 89 -12.09 8.99 -2.82
N TYR A 90 -12.13 8.59 -1.55
CA TYR A 90 -12.24 9.54 -0.44
C TYR A 90 -10.99 10.42 -0.35
N VAL A 91 -11.16 11.64 0.17
CA VAL A 91 -10.04 12.49 0.56
C VAL A 91 -9.44 11.95 1.85
N LEU A 92 -8.17 11.53 1.82
CA LEU A 92 -7.55 10.82 2.94
C LEU A 92 -7.69 11.56 4.28
N LYS A 93 -7.39 12.85 4.32
CA LYS A 93 -7.40 13.67 5.54
C LYS A 93 -8.77 13.79 6.23
N GLU A 94 -9.87 13.42 5.54
CA GLU A 94 -11.23 13.44 6.06
C GLU A 94 -11.63 12.13 6.75
N LEU A 95 -10.76 11.10 6.67
CA LEU A 95 -11.02 9.79 7.25
C LEU A 95 -10.46 9.66 8.67
N ASN A 96 -11.05 8.72 9.41
CA ASN A 96 -10.56 8.31 10.73
C ASN A 96 -10.01 6.89 10.66
N GLY A 97 -8.72 6.72 10.96
CA GLY A 97 -8.03 5.42 10.91
C GLY A 97 -8.63 4.36 11.85
N GLU A 98 -9.16 4.77 13.00
CA GLU A 98 -9.79 3.88 13.99
C GLU A 98 -11.01 3.11 13.45
N THR A 99 -11.61 3.60 12.37
CA THR A 99 -12.78 2.98 11.73
C THR A 99 -12.42 1.64 11.07
N TYR A 100 -11.17 1.47 10.67
CA TYR A 100 -10.74 0.38 9.81
C TYR A 100 -10.07 -0.75 10.61
N LYS A 101 -10.40 -2.00 10.27
CA LYS A 101 -9.74 -3.21 10.79
C LYS A 101 -8.54 -3.64 9.96
N CYS A 102 -8.42 -3.08 8.76
CA CYS A 102 -7.30 -3.29 7.87
C CYS A 102 -7.03 -2.00 7.08
N VAL A 103 -5.76 -1.60 6.99
CA VAL A 103 -5.31 -0.52 6.11
C VAL A 103 -4.23 -1.08 5.20
N PHE A 104 -4.37 -0.87 3.89
CA PHE A 104 -3.43 -1.36 2.90
C PHE A 104 -2.90 -0.24 2.01
N LEU A 105 -1.60 -0.26 1.76
CA LEU A 105 -0.84 0.71 0.99
C LEU A 105 -0.24 0.05 -0.25
N PRO A 106 -0.93 0.06 -1.40
CA PRO A 106 -0.32 -0.32 -2.66
C PRO A 106 0.85 0.61 -2.99
N GLY A 107 1.79 0.12 -3.78
CA GLY A 107 2.88 0.94 -4.28
C GLY A 107 2.54 1.62 -5.61
N GLY A 108 3.54 1.68 -6.44
CA GLY A 108 3.66 2.57 -7.58
C GLY A 108 4.55 3.75 -7.18
N HIS A 109 5.37 4.25 -8.11
CA HIS A 109 6.38 5.25 -7.77
C HIS A 109 5.78 6.57 -7.25
N GLY A 110 4.52 6.90 -7.63
CA GLY A 110 3.86 8.11 -7.15
C GLY A 110 3.85 8.26 -5.63
N THR A 111 3.80 7.14 -4.89
CA THR A 111 3.82 7.11 -3.42
C THR A 111 5.08 7.74 -2.81
N MET A 112 6.20 7.72 -3.54
CA MET A 112 7.45 8.31 -3.06
C MET A 112 7.38 9.83 -2.87
N TRP A 113 6.42 10.52 -3.55
CA TRP A 113 6.26 11.97 -3.46
C TRP A 113 5.17 12.43 -2.51
N ASP A 114 4.16 11.58 -2.22
CA ASP A 114 3.01 12.03 -1.44
C ASP A 114 2.60 11.11 -0.26
N PHE A 115 3.34 10.02 0.01
CA PHE A 115 3.05 9.13 1.14
C PHE A 115 3.85 9.45 2.41
N ASP A 116 5.06 10.01 2.33
CA ASP A 116 5.83 10.44 3.51
C ASP A 116 5.23 11.74 4.09
N THR A 117 4.00 11.66 4.60
CA THR A 117 3.26 12.80 5.14
C THR A 117 2.65 12.51 6.51
N LYS A 118 2.42 13.58 7.29
CA LYS A 118 1.78 13.47 8.60
C LYS A 118 0.35 12.94 8.51
N ASP A 119 -0.37 13.22 7.43
CA ASP A 119 -1.75 12.78 7.27
C ASP A 119 -1.83 11.25 7.12
N ILE A 120 -0.99 10.66 6.29
CA ILE A 120 -0.88 9.20 6.19
C ILE A 120 -0.39 8.62 7.51
N GLY A 121 0.68 9.18 8.08
CA GLY A 121 1.22 8.73 9.36
C GLY A 121 0.16 8.71 10.45
N LYS A 122 -0.72 9.73 10.51
CA LYS A 122 -1.83 9.79 11.47
C LYS A 122 -2.83 8.66 11.24
N ILE A 123 -3.33 8.48 10.03
CA ILE A 123 -4.32 7.44 9.70
C ILE A 123 -3.79 6.05 10.08
N ILE A 124 -2.52 5.76 9.74
CA ILE A 124 -1.91 4.47 10.06
C ILE A 124 -1.68 4.32 11.56
N SER A 125 -1.26 5.38 12.27
CA SER A 125 -1.07 5.35 13.71
C SER A 125 -2.39 5.10 14.45
N ASP A 126 -3.46 5.78 14.05
CA ASP A 126 -4.81 5.62 14.62
C ASP A 126 -5.33 4.19 14.38
N ALA A 127 -5.19 3.67 13.16
CA ALA A 127 -5.57 2.31 12.82
C ALA A 127 -4.75 1.28 13.64
N TRP A 128 -3.44 1.47 13.73
CA TRP A 128 -2.56 0.61 14.52
C TRP A 128 -2.93 0.60 16.00
N ALA A 129 -3.22 1.77 16.57
CA ALA A 129 -3.65 1.91 17.96
C ALA A 129 -5.00 1.22 18.25
N SER A 130 -5.85 1.08 17.22
CA SER A 130 -7.15 0.38 17.26
C SER A 130 -7.07 -1.09 16.82
N ASP A 131 -5.89 -1.68 16.92
CA ASP A 131 -5.60 -3.08 16.60
C ASP A 131 -5.85 -3.50 15.14
N ALA A 132 -5.85 -2.56 14.21
CA ALA A 132 -5.94 -2.86 12.80
C ALA A 132 -4.68 -3.57 12.27
N VAL A 133 -4.88 -4.40 11.24
CA VAL A 133 -3.78 -4.92 10.41
C VAL A 133 -3.36 -3.84 9.44
N VAL A 134 -2.05 -3.64 9.30
CA VAL A 134 -1.47 -2.71 8.33
C VAL A 134 -0.67 -3.50 7.29
N GLY A 135 -1.01 -3.34 6.03
CA GLY A 135 -0.31 -3.96 4.91
C GLY A 135 0.27 -2.94 3.94
N ALA A 136 1.39 -3.27 3.31
CA ALA A 136 1.99 -2.44 2.27
C ALA A 136 2.82 -3.27 1.29
N VAL A 137 3.00 -2.80 0.05
CA VAL A 137 3.81 -3.51 -0.95
C VAL A 137 4.59 -2.53 -1.83
N CYS A 138 5.75 -2.96 -2.32
CA CYS A 138 6.59 -2.20 -3.27
C CYS A 138 7.03 -0.85 -2.67
N HIS A 139 6.57 0.28 -3.22
CA HIS A 139 6.80 1.61 -2.67
C HIS A 139 5.74 2.05 -1.63
N GLY A 140 4.66 1.27 -1.42
CA GLY A 140 3.63 1.53 -0.42
C GLY A 140 4.16 1.73 1.02
N PRO A 141 5.22 1.01 1.47
CA PRO A 141 5.84 1.23 2.78
C PRO A 141 6.37 2.65 3.03
N SER A 142 6.47 3.52 2.01
CA SER A 142 6.75 4.95 2.19
C SER A 142 5.71 5.63 3.11
N GLY A 143 4.47 5.15 3.13
CA GLY A 143 3.43 5.62 4.05
C GLY A 143 3.66 5.24 5.51
N LEU A 144 4.55 4.30 5.81
CA LEU A 144 4.90 3.91 7.19
C LEU A 144 5.90 4.87 7.84
N LEU A 145 6.57 5.74 7.05
CA LEU A 145 7.68 6.56 7.52
C LEU A 145 7.28 7.56 8.62
N GLN A 146 6.04 8.09 8.58
CA GLN A 146 5.52 9.02 9.59
C GLN A 146 4.62 8.36 10.64
N ALA A 147 4.35 7.05 10.49
CA ALA A 147 3.49 6.33 11.42
C ALA A 147 4.19 6.06 12.76
N LYS A 148 3.46 6.21 13.84
CA LYS A 148 3.97 6.05 15.21
C LYS A 148 3.11 5.09 16.02
N ARG A 149 3.74 4.42 16.97
CA ARG A 149 3.07 3.68 18.04
C ARG A 149 2.58 4.63 19.13
N THR A 150 1.79 4.12 20.04
CA THR A 150 1.25 4.88 21.19
C THR A 150 2.33 5.40 22.14
N ASP A 151 3.52 4.79 22.13
CA ASP A 151 4.71 5.24 22.88
C ASP A 151 5.48 6.36 22.16
N GLY A 152 5.03 6.79 20.97
CA GLY A 152 5.66 7.82 20.15
C GLY A 152 6.81 7.35 19.27
N GLU A 153 7.23 6.09 19.39
CA GLU A 153 8.27 5.50 18.55
C GLU A 153 7.77 5.25 17.12
N PRO A 154 8.66 5.22 16.11
CA PRO A 154 8.30 4.82 14.76
C PRO A 154 7.60 3.45 14.75
N LEU A 155 6.50 3.33 14.01
CA LEU A 155 5.74 2.08 13.93
C LEU A 155 6.64 0.91 13.55
N VAL A 156 7.51 1.09 12.57
CA VAL A 156 8.39 0.05 12.01
C VAL A 156 9.58 -0.32 12.91
N LYS A 157 9.89 0.46 13.95
CA LYS A 157 11.05 0.23 14.82
C LYS A 157 11.03 -1.14 15.47
N GLY A 158 12.04 -1.96 15.17
CA GLY A 158 12.20 -3.32 15.67
C GLY A 158 11.32 -4.38 15.00
N LEU A 159 10.44 -3.99 14.08
CA LEU A 159 9.61 -4.93 13.30
C LEU A 159 10.33 -5.37 12.01
N LYS A 160 10.04 -6.58 11.58
CA LYS A 160 10.43 -7.09 10.26
C LYS A 160 9.61 -6.39 9.18
N VAL A 161 10.31 -5.81 8.21
CA VAL A 161 9.71 -5.03 7.13
C VAL A 161 10.47 -5.28 5.84
N ASN A 162 9.78 -5.23 4.72
CA ASN A 162 10.40 -5.07 3.41
C ASN A 162 9.68 -4.01 2.59
N SER A 163 10.30 -3.62 1.49
CA SER A 163 9.78 -2.70 0.49
C SER A 163 10.56 -2.90 -0.81
N PHE A 164 10.23 -2.14 -1.84
CA PHE A 164 11.12 -1.99 -2.99
C PHE A 164 12.51 -1.58 -2.49
N THR A 165 13.54 -2.33 -2.92
CA THR A 165 14.88 -2.17 -2.36
C THR A 165 15.65 -1.06 -3.06
N ASP A 166 16.69 -0.53 -2.38
CA ASP A 166 17.59 0.45 -2.98
C ASP A 166 18.29 -0.15 -4.21
N ALA A 167 18.62 -1.46 -4.17
CA ALA A 167 19.20 -2.19 -5.30
C ALA A 167 18.22 -2.34 -6.49
N GLU A 168 16.94 -2.53 -6.23
CA GLU A 168 15.90 -2.53 -7.29
C GLU A 168 15.74 -1.13 -7.89
N THR A 169 15.76 -0.07 -7.06
CA THR A 169 15.71 1.33 -7.50
C THR A 169 16.91 1.67 -8.41
N ASP A 170 18.10 1.23 -8.02
CA ASP A 170 19.31 1.40 -8.85
C ASP A 170 19.20 0.66 -10.18
N GLN A 171 18.76 -0.59 -10.14
CA GLN A 171 18.65 -1.43 -11.33
C GLN A 171 17.66 -0.88 -12.37
N ILE A 172 16.61 -0.18 -11.95
CA ILE A 172 15.66 0.49 -12.87
C ILE A 172 16.05 1.94 -13.22
N GLY A 173 17.20 2.41 -12.74
CA GLY A 173 17.76 3.72 -13.04
C GLY A 173 17.01 4.90 -12.43
N LEU A 174 16.42 4.72 -11.23
CA LEU A 174 15.68 5.78 -10.54
C LEU A 174 16.41 6.35 -9.32
N THR A 175 17.60 5.84 -9.00
CA THR A 175 18.47 6.42 -7.97
C THR A 175 18.75 7.90 -8.30
N GLY A 176 18.46 8.80 -7.36
CA GLY A 176 18.59 10.25 -7.53
C GLY A 176 17.45 10.93 -8.31
N ILE A 177 16.46 10.16 -8.80
CA ILE A 177 15.22 10.68 -9.37
C ILE A 177 14.11 10.63 -8.31
N GLU A 178 14.00 9.53 -7.58
CA GLU A 178 13.15 9.44 -6.41
C GLU A 178 13.68 10.34 -5.29
N PRO A 179 12.79 10.94 -4.46
CA PRO A 179 13.20 11.92 -3.45
C PRO A 179 14.07 11.33 -2.34
N PHE A 180 14.02 10.02 -2.13
CA PHE A 180 14.83 9.28 -1.16
C PHE A 180 14.86 7.79 -1.52
N LEU A 181 15.78 7.03 -0.91
CA LEU A 181 15.87 5.58 -1.00
C LEU A 181 15.03 4.95 0.12
N LEU A 182 14.00 4.18 -0.24
CA LEU A 182 12.97 3.72 0.71
C LEU A 182 13.51 2.70 1.71
N GLU A 183 14.28 1.71 1.27
CA GLU A 183 14.93 0.75 2.16
C GLU A 183 15.81 1.45 3.19
N SER A 184 16.67 2.37 2.74
CA SER A 184 17.54 3.16 3.62
C SER A 184 16.73 3.92 4.67
N ARG A 185 15.63 4.57 4.29
CA ARG A 185 14.75 5.30 5.23
C ARG A 185 14.09 4.39 6.26
N LEU A 186 13.62 3.22 5.86
CA LEU A 186 13.03 2.25 6.79
C LEU A 186 14.08 1.73 7.79
N ARG A 187 15.30 1.47 7.33
CA ARG A 187 16.43 1.07 8.20
C ARG A 187 16.80 2.17 9.20
N GLU A 188 16.85 3.43 8.78
CA GLU A 188 17.09 4.60 9.65
C GLU A 188 16.05 4.72 10.78
N LEU A 189 14.79 4.34 10.51
CA LEU A 189 13.72 4.28 11.51
C LEU A 189 13.81 3.07 12.44
N GLY A 190 14.82 2.22 12.28
CA GLY A 190 15.08 1.05 13.12
C GLY A 190 14.28 -0.20 12.73
N ALA A 191 13.77 -0.28 11.50
CA ALA A 191 13.16 -1.49 10.98
C ALA A 191 14.19 -2.62 10.84
N LYS A 192 13.78 -3.85 11.12
CA LYS A 192 14.53 -5.07 10.76
C LYS A 192 14.21 -5.41 9.30
N PHE A 193 14.90 -4.72 8.41
CA PHE A 193 14.61 -4.86 6.98
C PHE A 193 15.10 -6.20 6.43
N GLU A 194 14.19 -6.94 5.79
CA GLU A 194 14.47 -8.19 5.11
C GLU A 194 14.26 -8.03 3.60
N CYS A 195 15.10 -8.63 2.78
CA CYS A 195 14.93 -8.63 1.32
C CYS A 195 15.34 -9.96 0.71
N SER A 196 14.86 -10.22 -0.49
CA SER A 196 15.26 -11.30 -1.37
C SER A 196 15.97 -10.73 -2.60
N LYS A 197 16.30 -11.57 -3.58
CA LYS A 197 16.86 -11.11 -4.85
C LYS A 197 15.91 -10.12 -5.54
N ASN A 198 16.48 -9.16 -6.27
CA ASN A 198 15.71 -8.17 -7.02
C ASN A 198 14.64 -8.83 -7.89
N PHE A 199 13.44 -8.24 -7.89
CA PHE A 199 12.28 -8.66 -8.69
C PHE A 199 11.84 -10.11 -8.46
N THR A 200 12.12 -10.68 -7.29
CA THR A 200 11.56 -11.94 -6.84
C THR A 200 10.52 -11.72 -5.74
N SER A 201 9.52 -12.59 -5.68
CA SER A 201 8.47 -12.50 -4.66
C SER A 201 9.05 -12.69 -3.26
N HIS A 202 8.85 -11.70 -2.39
CA HIS A 202 9.20 -11.77 -0.98
C HIS A 202 8.20 -10.96 -0.16
N ALA A 203 7.51 -11.61 0.76
CA ALA A 203 6.56 -10.98 1.68
C ALA A 203 6.91 -11.37 3.11
N VAL A 204 6.72 -10.42 4.03
CA VAL A 204 7.06 -10.56 5.45
C VAL A 204 5.84 -10.19 6.27
N ARG A 205 5.58 -10.97 7.32
CA ARG A 205 4.60 -10.65 8.37
C ARG A 205 5.30 -10.57 9.72
N ASP A 206 5.08 -9.49 10.46
CA ASP A 206 5.45 -9.35 11.85
C ASP A 206 4.23 -8.89 12.66
N GLY A 207 3.55 -9.84 13.29
CA GLY A 207 2.28 -9.60 13.97
C GLY A 207 1.20 -9.08 13.03
N ARG A 208 0.80 -7.82 13.23
CA ARG A 208 -0.21 -7.11 12.44
C ARG A 208 0.36 -6.28 11.28
N LEU A 209 1.68 -6.23 11.12
CA LEU A 209 2.32 -5.59 9.98
C LEU A 209 2.66 -6.61 8.91
N VAL A 210 2.22 -6.37 7.68
CA VAL A 210 2.48 -7.23 6.51
C VAL A 210 3.06 -6.39 5.39
N THR A 211 4.24 -6.77 4.90
CA THR A 211 4.88 -6.03 3.80
C THR A 211 5.35 -6.95 2.68
N GLY A 212 5.39 -6.43 1.46
CA GLY A 212 5.87 -7.10 0.25
C GLY A 212 6.89 -6.26 -0.49
N GLN A 213 7.93 -6.88 -1.03
CA GLN A 213 9.09 -6.20 -1.58
C GLN A 213 8.79 -5.44 -2.89
N ASN A 214 8.01 -6.02 -3.78
CA ASN A 214 7.89 -5.58 -5.18
C ASN A 214 6.57 -6.07 -5.79
N PRO A 215 6.24 -5.73 -7.04
CA PRO A 215 5.02 -6.21 -7.70
C PRO A 215 4.86 -7.73 -7.70
N GLN A 216 5.97 -8.49 -7.80
CA GLN A 216 5.95 -9.94 -7.75
C GLN A 216 5.49 -10.50 -6.40
N SER A 217 5.51 -9.67 -5.35
CA SER A 217 5.11 -10.02 -3.99
C SER A 217 3.60 -9.83 -3.74
N THR A 218 2.86 -9.24 -4.67
CA THR A 218 1.45 -8.82 -4.49
C THR A 218 0.55 -9.96 -4.00
N GLU A 219 0.63 -11.13 -4.61
CA GLU A 219 -0.19 -12.27 -4.20
C GLU A 219 0.25 -12.82 -2.81
N ALA A 220 1.56 -12.87 -2.56
CA ALA A 220 2.09 -13.36 -1.29
C ALA A 220 1.71 -12.42 -0.12
N VAL A 221 1.86 -11.10 -0.29
CA VAL A 221 1.47 -10.13 0.72
C VAL A 221 -0.04 -10.14 0.96
N SER A 222 -0.84 -10.31 -0.09
CA SER A 222 -2.29 -10.39 0.04
C SER A 222 -2.75 -11.61 0.85
N LYS A 223 -2.11 -12.77 0.67
CA LYS A 223 -2.37 -13.97 1.49
C LYS A 223 -2.04 -13.74 2.96
N LEU A 224 -0.83 -13.24 3.25
CA LEU A 224 -0.42 -12.92 4.61
C LEU A 224 -1.31 -11.85 5.26
N LEU A 225 -1.82 -10.88 4.46
CA LEU A 225 -2.75 -9.88 4.92
C LEU A 225 -4.06 -10.51 5.42
N ILE A 226 -4.64 -11.43 4.64
CA ILE A 226 -5.87 -12.13 5.02
C ILE A 226 -5.65 -13.03 6.25
N GLU A 227 -4.52 -13.72 6.32
CA GLU A 227 -4.15 -14.49 7.51
C GLU A 227 -4.05 -13.60 8.75
N ALA A 228 -3.34 -12.45 8.64
CA ALA A 228 -3.20 -11.51 9.74
C ALA A 228 -4.54 -10.93 10.20
N VAL A 229 -5.43 -10.63 9.26
CA VAL A 229 -6.79 -10.13 9.55
C VAL A 229 -7.62 -11.19 10.25
N ASN A 230 -7.56 -12.45 9.83
CA ASN A 230 -8.30 -13.55 10.46
C ASN A 230 -7.81 -13.83 11.89
N ASP A 231 -6.49 -13.69 12.14
CA ASP A 231 -5.90 -13.89 13.47
C ASP A 231 -6.23 -12.72 14.43
N ALA A 232 -6.55 -11.52 13.89
CA ALA A 232 -6.86 -10.33 14.69
C ALA A 232 -8.36 -10.17 15.02
N LEU A 233 -9.23 -11.05 14.50
CA LEU A 233 -10.69 -11.02 14.64
C LEU A 233 -11.19 -12.05 15.63
#